data_6c7a6503b313d218469abec308402611
#
_entry.id   6c7a6503b313d218469abec308402611
#
_cell.length_a   1.000
_cell.length_b   1.000
_cell.length_c   1.000
_cell.angle_alpha   90.00
_cell.angle_beta   90.00
_cell.angle_gamma   90.00
#
_symmetry.space_group_name_H-M   'P 1'
#
loop_
_entity.id
_entity.type
_entity.pdbx_description
1 polymer ?
#
loop_
_entity_poly.entity_id
_entity_poly.type
_entity_poly.pdbx_seq_one_letter_code
_entity_poly.pdbx_strand_id
1 'polypeptide(L)'
;MLKGKVFISASAMVTSLGEGVERNFSALLRGEVGVRRVVNPRVSQSPVTAGIIPDSVYDALYERYDRQRTLTLTEIIAVHCISSVLGNRGADGIGLVIASAKGNISLLEGHSAEWTEFHEETGEVAGVVAQHPDSPDSPGAGSALLLGPMARRIASRFGINADDTFVVSNACISGITAVAVARRLILSGRYKEMVVVGVDTQNRFITSGFTSFKSLSDDVCRPYDESRCGLNLGEACGAMLLTTEGDGVCISGAALTDDANHISGPSRTGDGLYFAMRKAMSEAGADNVDMLQMHGTATAYNDEMESKACSLAGLQNVPVQSLKPYFGHTMGASGVIETIIAAEELRNQILAGTPGFETLGVPMPLNISRSNVELPSGKPLRALKTASGFGGTNAALLLEYSTQDGLSCESPVKVNADVLSTVLVESSRILLNDKEVYSLDSGDFQDFIRSAFKTVCGPNMKFYKMDSLSKLGYVASEVLLDGIEYGEEDCGLILSGVYGSLDTDIRHQQIIDTETDASASPAVFVYTLPNVVEGEISIRHHIKGENTWFWSDDRTLSDVREYAALSMSAQDMKYCIVGHIDFLNGRYFAKFELLVRR
;
A
#
# COMPACT_ATOMS: atom_id res chain seq x y z
N MET A 1 24.50 -0.07 6.25
CA MET A 1 23.30 -0.49 5.47
C MET A 1 22.68 -1.71 6.13
N LEU A 2 21.36 -1.73 6.24
CA LEU A 2 20.60 -2.86 6.79
C LEU A 2 20.56 -3.97 5.73
N LYS A 3 21.45 -4.96 5.82
CA LYS A 3 21.57 -6.07 4.86
C LYS A 3 21.21 -7.39 5.51
N GLY A 4 20.59 -8.29 4.76
CA GLY A 4 20.26 -9.63 5.23
C GLY A 4 19.10 -10.24 4.44
N LYS A 5 18.93 -11.54 4.61
CA LYS A 5 17.86 -12.33 3.98
C LYS A 5 16.77 -12.63 5.00
N VAL A 6 15.52 -12.51 4.57
CA VAL A 6 14.34 -12.88 5.36
C VAL A 6 13.57 -13.92 4.56
N PHE A 7 13.28 -15.07 5.15
CA PHE A 7 12.73 -16.23 4.46
C PHE A 7 11.19 -16.23 4.51
N ILE A 8 10.57 -16.72 3.44
CA ILE A 8 9.12 -16.98 3.37
C ILE A 8 8.90 -18.43 3.81
N SER A 9 8.57 -18.63 5.09
CA SER A 9 8.41 -19.96 5.69
C SER A 9 7.03 -20.57 5.48
N ALA A 10 5.98 -19.74 5.34
CA ALA A 10 4.64 -20.15 5.02
C ALA A 10 3.91 -19.08 4.22
N SER A 11 2.96 -19.48 3.39
CA SER A 11 2.10 -18.57 2.63
C SER A 11 0.69 -19.12 2.48
N ALA A 12 -0.28 -18.21 2.42
CA ALA A 12 -1.69 -18.50 2.16
C ALA A 12 -2.29 -17.42 1.28
N MET A 13 -3.27 -17.76 0.46
CA MET A 13 -4.00 -16.78 -0.33
C MET A 13 -5.42 -17.22 -0.66
N VAL A 14 -6.28 -16.23 -0.84
CA VAL A 14 -7.64 -16.37 -1.37
C VAL A 14 -7.83 -15.33 -2.46
N THR A 15 -8.28 -15.75 -3.64
CA THR A 15 -8.52 -14.88 -4.79
C THR A 15 -9.78 -15.29 -5.54
N SER A 16 -10.07 -14.63 -6.65
CA SER A 16 -11.13 -15.02 -7.57
C SER A 16 -10.98 -16.43 -8.16
N LEU A 17 -9.77 -17.02 -8.12
CA LEU A 17 -9.48 -18.39 -8.54
C LEU A 17 -9.69 -19.41 -7.40
N GLY A 18 -9.91 -18.95 -6.17
CA GLY A 18 -10.25 -19.77 -5.01
C GLY A 18 -9.24 -19.69 -3.85
N GLU A 19 -9.39 -20.63 -2.91
CA GLU A 19 -8.61 -20.74 -1.66
C GLU A 19 -7.36 -21.59 -1.90
N GLY A 20 -6.20 -21.14 -1.40
CA GLY A 20 -4.93 -21.85 -1.33
C GLY A 20 -3.93 -21.49 -2.43
N VAL A 21 -2.63 -21.55 -2.07
CA VAL A 21 -1.51 -21.18 -2.95
C VAL A 21 -1.40 -22.15 -4.13
N GLU A 22 -1.40 -23.46 -3.87
CA GLU A 22 -1.27 -24.50 -4.91
C GLU A 22 -2.39 -24.40 -5.95
N ARG A 23 -3.65 -24.20 -5.52
CA ARG A 23 -4.79 -24.05 -6.43
C ARG A 23 -4.62 -22.86 -7.35
N ASN A 24 -4.25 -21.71 -6.80
CA ASN A 24 -4.04 -20.48 -7.55
C ASN A 24 -2.87 -20.64 -8.54
N PHE A 25 -1.73 -21.12 -8.08
CA PHE A 25 -0.57 -21.34 -8.94
C PHE A 25 -0.83 -22.34 -10.07
N SER A 26 -1.48 -23.48 -9.76
CA SER A 26 -1.86 -24.46 -10.77
C SER A 26 -2.85 -23.88 -11.80
N ALA A 27 -3.78 -23.02 -11.40
CA ALA A 27 -4.70 -22.33 -12.30
C ALA A 27 -3.95 -21.39 -13.24
N LEU A 28 -2.96 -20.63 -12.75
CA LEU A 28 -2.12 -19.78 -13.57
C LEU A 28 -1.37 -20.57 -14.65
N LEU A 29 -0.76 -21.70 -14.27
CA LEU A 29 -0.02 -22.55 -15.21
C LEU A 29 -0.92 -23.15 -16.31
N ARG A 30 -2.22 -23.30 -16.04
CA ARG A 30 -3.22 -23.70 -17.06
C ARG A 30 -3.78 -22.52 -17.85
N GLY A 31 -3.38 -21.27 -17.53
CA GLY A 31 -3.92 -20.07 -18.15
C GLY A 31 -5.38 -19.76 -17.75
N GLU A 32 -5.83 -20.27 -16.60
CA GLU A 32 -7.18 -20.00 -16.08
C GLU A 32 -7.25 -18.59 -15.50
N VAL A 33 -8.23 -17.80 -15.96
CA VAL A 33 -8.44 -16.41 -15.59
C VAL A 33 -9.59 -16.29 -14.60
N GLY A 34 -9.37 -15.64 -13.46
CA GLY A 34 -10.39 -15.38 -12.44
C GLY A 34 -11.20 -14.11 -12.71
N VAL A 35 -10.73 -13.25 -13.63
CA VAL A 35 -11.44 -12.04 -14.06
C VAL A 35 -12.56 -12.42 -15.03
N ARG A 36 -13.79 -11.97 -14.73
CA ARG A 36 -14.98 -12.27 -15.52
C ARG A 36 -16.01 -11.16 -15.42
N ARG A 37 -16.98 -11.15 -16.33
CA ARG A 37 -18.11 -10.22 -16.22
C ARG A 37 -18.97 -10.56 -15.00
N VAL A 38 -19.19 -9.57 -14.15
CA VAL A 38 -19.88 -9.70 -12.86
C VAL A 38 -21.09 -8.77 -12.85
N VAL A 39 -22.21 -9.30 -12.35
CA VAL A 39 -23.43 -8.55 -12.01
C VAL A 39 -23.61 -8.71 -10.50
N ASN A 40 -23.06 -7.82 -9.72
CA ASN A 40 -23.10 -7.87 -8.26
C ASN A 40 -23.30 -6.46 -7.71
N PRO A 41 -24.47 -6.14 -7.11
CA PRO A 41 -24.77 -4.80 -6.58
C PRO A 41 -23.78 -4.31 -5.50
N ARG A 42 -23.15 -5.23 -4.78
CA ARG A 42 -22.08 -4.90 -3.81
C ARG A 42 -20.88 -4.23 -4.50
N VAL A 43 -20.57 -4.65 -5.72
CA VAL A 43 -19.39 -4.21 -6.47
C VAL A 43 -19.71 -3.01 -7.37
N SER A 44 -20.86 -3.04 -8.06
CA SER A 44 -21.26 -1.95 -8.97
C SER A 44 -22.76 -2.05 -9.29
N GLN A 45 -23.39 -0.90 -9.54
CA GLN A 45 -24.78 -0.84 -10.06
C GLN A 45 -24.89 -1.34 -11.51
N SER A 46 -23.79 -1.30 -12.28
CA SER A 46 -23.71 -1.78 -13.65
C SER A 46 -22.82 -3.02 -13.75
N PRO A 47 -23.03 -3.88 -14.75
CA PRO A 47 -22.14 -5.01 -14.97
C PRO A 47 -20.69 -4.56 -15.18
N VAL A 48 -19.73 -5.17 -14.49
CA VAL A 48 -18.30 -4.86 -14.56
C VAL A 48 -17.48 -6.13 -14.77
N THR A 49 -16.33 -6.02 -15.43
CA THR A 49 -15.39 -7.14 -15.57
C THR A 49 -14.36 -7.07 -14.45
N ALA A 50 -14.39 -8.04 -13.53
CA ALA A 50 -13.58 -8.03 -12.31
C ALA A 50 -13.27 -9.45 -11.80
N GLY A 51 -12.20 -9.56 -11.00
CA GLY A 51 -11.82 -10.79 -10.30
C GLY A 51 -12.43 -10.84 -8.90
N ILE A 52 -13.66 -11.32 -8.77
CA ILE A 52 -14.40 -11.34 -7.51
C ILE A 52 -14.36 -12.72 -6.87
N ILE A 53 -14.07 -12.77 -5.57
CA ILE A 53 -14.11 -14.00 -4.78
C ILE A 53 -15.57 -14.51 -4.75
N PRO A 54 -15.83 -15.79 -5.07
CA PRO A 54 -17.18 -16.35 -5.04
C PRO A 54 -17.81 -16.27 -3.64
N ASP A 55 -19.10 -15.94 -3.55
CA ASP A 55 -19.83 -15.87 -2.28
C ASP A 55 -19.77 -17.19 -1.49
N SER A 56 -19.74 -18.35 -2.19
CA SER A 56 -19.58 -19.66 -1.57
C SER A 56 -18.25 -19.83 -0.80
N VAL A 57 -17.19 -19.10 -1.20
CA VAL A 57 -15.92 -19.08 -0.45
C VAL A 57 -16.12 -18.30 0.84
N TYR A 58 -16.72 -17.11 0.78
CA TYR A 58 -17.06 -16.35 1.99
C TYR A 58 -17.94 -17.12 2.95
N ASP A 59 -19.00 -17.77 2.46
CA ASP A 59 -19.90 -18.60 3.28
C ASP A 59 -19.15 -19.72 3.99
N ALA A 60 -18.26 -20.42 3.30
CA ALA A 60 -17.41 -21.45 3.91
C ALA A 60 -16.46 -20.90 4.99
N LEU A 61 -15.93 -19.70 4.78
CA LEU A 61 -15.06 -19.06 5.77
C LEU A 61 -15.83 -18.59 7.01
N TYR A 62 -17.03 -18.03 6.82
CA TYR A 62 -17.91 -17.68 7.95
C TYR A 62 -18.31 -18.91 8.77
N GLU A 63 -18.69 -20.01 8.14
CA GLU A 63 -18.99 -21.27 8.85
C GLU A 63 -17.78 -21.79 9.64
N ARG A 64 -16.57 -21.56 9.17
CA ARG A 64 -15.32 -22.03 9.79
C ARG A 64 -14.89 -21.14 10.95
N TYR A 65 -14.96 -19.81 10.80
CA TYR A 65 -14.30 -18.87 11.71
C TYR A 65 -15.26 -17.91 12.45
N ASP A 66 -16.44 -17.62 11.88
CA ASP A 66 -17.33 -16.59 12.41
C ASP A 66 -18.80 -16.83 12.02
N ARG A 67 -19.43 -17.87 12.58
CA ARG A 67 -20.82 -18.23 12.29
C ARG A 67 -21.84 -17.12 12.56
N GLN A 68 -21.52 -16.19 13.44
CA GLN A 68 -22.38 -15.04 13.77
C GLN A 68 -22.24 -13.90 12.74
N ARG A 69 -21.27 -13.98 11.82
CA ARG A 69 -20.98 -12.98 10.79
C ARG A 69 -20.72 -11.59 11.38
N THR A 70 -19.92 -11.54 12.46
CA THR A 70 -19.49 -10.29 13.11
C THR A 70 -18.33 -9.60 12.40
N LEU A 71 -17.57 -10.35 11.59
CA LEU A 71 -16.47 -9.84 10.79
C LEU A 71 -16.97 -9.37 9.43
N THR A 72 -16.31 -8.37 8.86
CA THR A 72 -16.53 -7.95 7.47
C THR A 72 -15.95 -8.96 6.47
N LEU A 73 -16.25 -8.80 5.17
CA LEU A 73 -15.65 -9.63 4.11
C LEU A 73 -14.12 -9.49 4.09
N THR A 74 -13.60 -8.28 4.33
CA THR A 74 -12.16 -8.00 4.41
C THR A 74 -11.52 -8.72 5.60
N GLU A 75 -12.16 -8.64 6.76
CA GLU A 75 -11.64 -9.25 8.00
C GLU A 75 -11.68 -10.79 7.94
N ILE A 76 -12.73 -11.40 7.41
CA ILE A 76 -12.87 -12.87 7.41
C ILE A 76 -11.83 -13.55 6.52
N ILE A 77 -11.50 -12.98 5.34
CA ILE A 77 -10.44 -13.52 4.48
C ILE A 77 -9.04 -13.28 5.06
N ALA A 78 -8.83 -12.17 5.78
CA ALA A 78 -7.58 -11.93 6.51
C ALA A 78 -7.39 -12.93 7.65
N VAL A 79 -8.42 -13.16 8.47
CA VAL A 79 -8.41 -14.16 9.56
C VAL A 79 -8.09 -15.56 9.00
N HIS A 80 -8.70 -15.94 7.87
CA HIS A 80 -8.40 -17.23 7.23
C HIS A 80 -6.94 -17.34 6.80
N CYS A 81 -6.38 -16.34 6.10
CA CYS A 81 -5.01 -16.38 5.63
C CYS A 81 -4.00 -16.39 6.78
N ILE A 82 -4.21 -15.58 7.84
CA ILE A 82 -3.36 -15.59 9.04
C ILE A 82 -3.43 -16.96 9.73
N SER A 83 -4.65 -17.50 9.95
CA SER A 83 -4.82 -18.84 10.55
C SER A 83 -4.07 -19.91 9.76
N SER A 84 -4.08 -19.82 8.43
CA SER A 84 -3.42 -20.79 7.55
C SER A 84 -1.87 -20.72 7.66
N VAL A 85 -1.27 -19.53 7.76
CA VAL A 85 0.20 -19.41 7.90
C VAL A 85 0.69 -19.68 9.31
N LEU A 86 -0.12 -19.42 10.33
CA LEU A 86 0.21 -19.76 11.73
C LEU A 86 0.00 -21.26 12.02
N GLY A 87 -0.96 -21.90 11.35
CA GLY A 87 -1.30 -23.30 11.64
C GLY A 87 -1.77 -23.50 13.08
N ASN A 88 -1.19 -24.48 13.77
CA ASN A 88 -1.53 -24.81 15.17
C ASN A 88 -0.63 -24.12 16.21
N ARG A 89 0.30 -23.26 15.78
CA ARG A 89 1.18 -22.54 16.71
C ARG A 89 0.52 -21.28 17.25
N GLY A 90 0.89 -20.89 18.46
CA GLY A 90 0.53 -19.59 19.01
C GLY A 90 1.23 -18.45 18.27
N ALA A 91 0.74 -17.23 18.45
CA ALA A 91 1.30 -16.02 17.87
C ALA A 91 2.15 -15.20 18.87
N ASP A 92 2.56 -15.80 19.99
CA ASP A 92 3.34 -15.10 21.01
C ASP A 92 4.71 -14.67 20.47
N GLY A 93 5.02 -13.38 20.58
CA GLY A 93 6.26 -12.78 20.05
C GLY A 93 6.31 -12.62 18.53
N ILE A 94 5.19 -12.85 17.83
CA ILE A 94 5.08 -12.65 16.38
C ILE A 94 4.55 -11.24 16.11
N GLY A 95 5.23 -10.47 15.25
CA GLY A 95 4.70 -9.20 14.74
C GLY A 95 3.72 -9.41 13.58
N LEU A 96 2.78 -8.49 13.40
CA LEU A 96 1.79 -8.48 12.31
C LEU A 96 1.86 -7.18 11.54
N VAL A 97 1.96 -7.25 10.21
CA VAL A 97 1.78 -6.08 9.33
C VAL A 97 0.60 -6.34 8.41
N ILE A 98 -0.38 -5.44 8.43
CA ILE A 98 -1.54 -5.47 7.54
C ILE A 98 -1.43 -4.34 6.51
N ALA A 99 -1.50 -4.71 5.23
CA ALA A 99 -1.58 -3.82 4.10
C ALA A 99 -3.00 -3.80 3.53
N SER A 100 -3.58 -2.63 3.41
CA SER A 100 -4.85 -2.43 2.73
C SER A 100 -4.93 -1.00 2.18
N ALA A 101 -5.51 -0.84 1.00
CA ALA A 101 -5.73 0.49 0.45
C ALA A 101 -6.95 1.17 1.08
N LYS A 102 -8.00 0.40 1.42
CA LYS A 102 -9.28 0.96 1.86
C LYS A 102 -9.92 0.24 3.06
N GLY A 103 -9.44 -0.94 3.43
CA GLY A 103 -9.97 -1.70 4.55
C GLY A 103 -11.48 -1.96 4.44
N ASN A 104 -12.22 -1.59 5.49
CA ASN A 104 -13.67 -1.78 5.60
C ASN A 104 -14.49 -0.63 5.01
N ILE A 105 -14.03 0.03 3.95
CA ILE A 105 -14.68 1.22 3.38
C ILE A 105 -16.15 1.01 3.00
N SER A 106 -16.55 -0.23 2.71
CA SER A 106 -17.95 -0.60 2.43
C SER A 106 -18.91 -0.28 3.58
N LEU A 107 -18.41 -0.08 4.81
CA LEU A 107 -19.22 0.34 5.95
C LEU A 107 -19.73 1.80 5.84
N LEU A 108 -19.17 2.60 4.92
CA LEU A 108 -19.70 3.93 4.61
C LEU A 108 -20.97 3.90 3.73
N GLU A 109 -21.20 2.81 2.99
CA GLU A 109 -22.30 2.74 2.02
C GLU A 109 -23.66 2.88 2.72
N GLY A 110 -24.46 3.88 2.31
CA GLY A 110 -25.74 4.22 2.92
C GLY A 110 -25.66 4.94 4.27
N HIS A 111 -24.47 5.12 4.83
CA HIS A 111 -24.24 5.73 6.15
C HIS A 111 -23.35 6.97 6.11
N SER A 112 -22.96 7.44 4.93
CA SER A 112 -21.99 8.54 4.78
C SER A 112 -22.46 9.85 5.43
N ALA A 113 -23.77 10.11 5.51
CA ALA A 113 -24.32 11.29 6.17
C ALA A 113 -24.16 11.27 7.70
N GLU A 114 -24.13 10.08 8.30
CA GLU A 114 -24.05 9.92 9.76
C GLU A 114 -22.65 10.26 10.29
N TRP A 115 -21.62 10.16 9.42
CA TRP A 115 -20.22 10.47 9.76
C TRP A 115 -19.91 11.97 9.73
N THR A 116 -20.84 12.81 9.35
CA THR A 116 -20.68 14.28 9.36
C THR A 116 -20.95 14.89 10.74
N GLU A 117 -21.64 14.17 11.64
CA GLU A 117 -21.94 14.63 12.99
C GLU A 117 -20.93 14.06 14.00
N PHE A 118 -20.19 14.94 14.64
CA PHE A 118 -19.22 14.59 15.67
C PHE A 118 -19.83 14.86 17.06
N HIS A 119 -19.80 13.86 17.94
CA HIS A 119 -20.22 14.04 19.32
C HIS A 119 -19.08 14.62 20.18
N GLU A 120 -19.24 15.88 20.61
CA GLU A 120 -18.23 16.57 21.43
C GLU A 120 -17.97 15.90 22.79
N GLU A 121 -18.98 15.22 23.36
CA GLU A 121 -18.91 14.64 24.69
C GLU A 121 -18.09 13.33 24.75
N THR A 122 -18.00 12.57 23.70
CA THR A 122 -17.32 11.27 23.67
C THR A 122 -15.99 11.27 22.91
N GLY A 123 -15.71 12.33 22.13
CA GLY A 123 -14.56 12.34 21.24
C GLY A 123 -14.68 11.39 20.03
N GLU A 124 -15.86 10.81 19.80
CA GLU A 124 -16.16 9.82 18.76
C GLU A 124 -16.98 10.44 17.63
N VAL A 125 -16.77 9.93 16.41
CA VAL A 125 -17.62 10.27 15.26
C VAL A 125 -18.90 9.45 15.36
N ALA A 126 -20.05 10.13 15.44
CA ALA A 126 -21.35 9.47 15.47
C ALA A 126 -21.60 8.74 14.15
N GLY A 127 -22.17 7.55 14.20
CA GLY A 127 -22.80 6.97 13.05
C GLY A 127 -22.73 5.47 12.85
N VAL A 128 -21.80 4.71 13.41
CA VAL A 128 -21.75 3.25 13.17
C VAL A 128 -21.69 2.41 14.47
N VAL A 129 -22.17 2.99 15.57
CA VAL A 129 -22.24 2.28 16.87
C VAL A 129 -23.41 1.28 16.94
N ALA A 130 -24.41 1.37 16.05
CA ALA A 130 -25.73 0.83 16.35
C ALA A 130 -26.09 -0.54 15.76
N GLN A 131 -25.22 -1.24 15.03
CA GLN A 131 -25.64 -2.50 14.37
C GLN A 131 -24.86 -3.78 14.72
N HIS A 132 -23.92 -3.75 15.65
CA HIS A 132 -23.39 -4.99 16.20
C HIS A 132 -23.56 -5.02 17.71
N PRO A 133 -24.55 -5.77 18.22
CA PRO A 133 -24.71 -5.97 19.65
C PRO A 133 -23.60 -6.86 20.19
N ASP A 134 -23.19 -6.54 21.42
CA ASP A 134 -22.49 -7.42 22.33
C ASP A 134 -20.95 -7.47 22.28
N SER A 135 -20.33 -6.38 22.77
CA SER A 135 -19.28 -6.54 23.77
C SER A 135 -19.17 -5.27 24.61
N PRO A 136 -19.37 -5.33 25.95
CA PRO A 136 -19.25 -4.16 26.85
C PRO A 136 -17.82 -3.61 27.00
N ASP A 137 -16.81 -4.30 26.47
CA ASP A 137 -15.39 -3.94 26.61
C ASP A 137 -14.67 -3.63 25.28
N SER A 138 -15.40 -3.47 24.18
CA SER A 138 -14.79 -3.04 22.90
C SER A 138 -14.85 -1.53 22.77
N PRO A 139 -13.72 -0.82 22.50
CA PRO A 139 -13.77 0.57 22.09
C PRO A 139 -14.63 0.68 20.82
N GLY A 140 -15.64 1.54 20.87
CA GLY A 140 -16.80 1.70 20.01
C GLY A 140 -16.78 1.09 18.60
N ALA A 141 -17.88 0.45 18.22
CA ALA A 141 -18.08 -0.18 16.89
C ALA A 141 -17.95 0.81 15.71
N GLY A 142 -18.05 2.12 15.94
CA GLY A 142 -17.70 3.18 14.99
C GLY A 142 -16.27 3.14 14.50
N SER A 143 -15.40 2.43 15.17
CA SER A 143 -14.00 2.28 14.81
C SER A 143 -13.73 1.20 13.74
N ALA A 144 -14.66 0.28 13.44
CA ALA A 144 -14.42 -0.83 12.51
C ALA A 144 -14.12 -0.36 11.06
N LEU A 145 -14.55 0.84 10.68
CA LEU A 145 -14.25 1.47 9.40
C LEU A 145 -12.76 1.81 9.26
N LEU A 146 -12.12 2.28 10.34
CA LEU A 146 -10.73 2.71 10.32
C LEU A 146 -9.79 1.52 10.23
N LEU A 147 -8.70 1.68 9.49
CA LEU A 147 -7.71 0.63 9.23
C LEU A 147 -7.08 0.05 10.50
N GLY A 148 -6.73 0.90 11.47
CA GLY A 148 -6.11 0.44 12.71
C GLY A 148 -7.03 -0.40 13.58
N PRO A 149 -8.24 0.08 13.93
CA PRO A 149 -9.23 -0.74 14.63
C PRO A 149 -9.58 -2.04 13.91
N MET A 150 -9.74 -2.02 12.57
CA MET A 150 -9.89 -3.24 11.78
C MET A 150 -8.73 -4.22 12.04
N ALA A 151 -7.50 -3.74 11.95
CA ALA A 151 -6.31 -4.55 12.18
C ALA A 151 -6.23 -5.09 13.61
N ARG A 152 -6.54 -4.27 14.61
CA ARG A 152 -6.60 -4.70 16.02
C ARG A 152 -7.66 -5.80 16.27
N ARG A 153 -8.83 -5.70 15.60
CA ARG A 153 -9.86 -6.75 15.64
C ARG A 153 -9.37 -8.07 15.05
N ILE A 154 -8.65 -8.01 13.92
CA ILE A 154 -8.03 -9.18 13.30
C ILE A 154 -6.95 -9.75 14.23
N ALA A 155 -6.02 -8.93 14.70
CA ALA A 155 -4.89 -9.32 15.56
C ALA A 155 -5.35 -9.98 16.86
N SER A 156 -6.40 -9.44 17.49
CA SER A 156 -6.96 -9.96 18.76
C SER A 156 -7.45 -11.41 18.66
N ARG A 157 -7.90 -11.85 17.46
CA ARG A 157 -8.30 -13.26 17.23
C ARG A 157 -7.15 -14.26 17.39
N PHE A 158 -5.92 -13.78 17.29
CA PHE A 158 -4.69 -14.58 17.39
C PHE A 158 -3.89 -14.28 18.65
N GLY A 159 -4.37 -13.37 19.52
CA GLY A 159 -3.64 -12.94 20.71
C GLY A 159 -2.42 -12.06 20.42
N ILE A 160 -2.34 -11.47 19.22
CA ILE A 160 -1.28 -10.52 18.86
C ILE A 160 -1.62 -9.15 19.48
N ASN A 161 -0.65 -8.54 20.16
CA ASN A 161 -0.85 -7.26 20.82
C ASN A 161 -1.01 -6.11 19.80
N ALA A 162 -1.65 -5.03 20.24
CA ALA A 162 -1.78 -3.81 19.44
C ALA A 162 -0.41 -3.21 19.08
N ASP A 163 0.54 -3.20 20.01
CA ASP A 163 1.90 -2.67 19.82
C ASP A 163 2.76 -3.52 18.85
N ASP A 164 2.36 -4.77 18.61
CA ASP A 164 2.99 -5.69 17.65
C ASP A 164 2.23 -5.72 16.31
N THR A 165 1.22 -4.84 16.14
CA THR A 165 0.37 -4.77 14.95
C THR A 165 0.59 -3.47 14.21
N PHE A 166 1.15 -3.55 13.01
CA PHE A 166 1.43 -2.43 12.12
C PHE A 166 0.42 -2.40 10.98
N VAL A 167 0.03 -1.22 10.52
CA VAL A 167 -0.88 -1.05 9.39
C VAL A 167 -0.30 -0.04 8.42
N VAL A 168 -0.20 -0.44 7.16
CA VAL A 168 0.31 0.41 6.07
C VAL A 168 -0.74 0.59 4.98
N SER A 169 -0.82 1.81 4.44
CA SER A 169 -1.74 2.15 3.35
C SER A 169 -1.07 3.08 2.34
N ASN A 170 -0.39 2.46 1.37
CA ASN A 170 0.35 3.13 0.30
C ASN A 170 -0.27 2.82 -1.07
N ALA A 171 -1.58 3.03 -1.20
CA ALA A 171 -2.31 2.71 -2.43
C ALA A 171 -1.99 1.28 -2.95
N CYS A 172 -1.66 1.15 -4.23
CA CYS A 172 -1.42 -0.16 -4.88
C CYS A 172 -0.11 -0.83 -4.45
N ILE A 173 0.85 -0.08 -3.86
CA ILE A 173 2.12 -0.65 -3.38
C ILE A 173 2.06 -1.13 -1.93
N SER A 174 0.92 -0.95 -1.23
CA SER A 174 0.78 -1.27 0.21
C SER A 174 1.30 -2.66 0.57
N GLY A 175 1.02 -3.68 -0.25
CA GLY A 175 1.49 -5.04 -0.01
C GLY A 175 3.02 -5.18 -0.05
N ILE A 176 3.70 -4.53 -1.00
CA ILE A 176 5.17 -4.50 -1.04
C ILE A 176 5.72 -3.68 0.12
N THR A 177 5.08 -2.56 0.45
CA THR A 177 5.45 -1.74 1.62
C THR A 177 5.40 -2.57 2.90
N ALA A 178 4.33 -3.36 3.12
CA ALA A 178 4.22 -4.25 4.28
C ALA A 178 5.34 -5.29 4.36
N VAL A 179 5.72 -5.87 3.22
CA VAL A 179 6.87 -6.80 3.14
C VAL A 179 8.17 -6.09 3.50
N ALA A 180 8.41 -4.87 2.99
CA ALA A 180 9.59 -4.08 3.30
C ALA A 180 9.65 -3.69 4.78
N VAL A 181 8.52 -3.28 5.37
CA VAL A 181 8.38 -2.97 6.81
C VAL A 181 8.73 -4.19 7.65
N ALA A 182 8.07 -5.32 7.41
CA ALA A 182 8.31 -6.56 8.17
C ALA A 182 9.78 -7.01 8.05
N ARG A 183 10.34 -7.00 6.83
CA ARG A 183 11.74 -7.35 6.60
C ARG A 183 12.69 -6.47 7.41
N ARG A 184 12.48 -5.16 7.44
CA ARG A 184 13.34 -4.22 8.21
C ARG A 184 13.22 -4.43 9.70
N LEU A 185 12.00 -4.66 10.21
CA LEU A 185 11.78 -4.96 11.64
C LEU A 185 12.41 -6.29 12.07
N ILE A 186 12.41 -7.31 11.21
CA ILE A 186 13.13 -8.56 11.43
C ILE A 186 14.65 -8.32 11.42
N LEU A 187 15.18 -7.64 10.41
CA LEU A 187 16.62 -7.37 10.30
C LEU A 187 17.16 -6.45 11.41
N SER A 188 16.32 -5.60 12.00
CA SER A 188 16.68 -4.82 13.18
C SER A 188 16.77 -5.65 14.46
N GLY A 189 16.28 -6.89 14.44
CA GLY A 189 16.20 -7.79 15.59
C GLY A 189 15.02 -7.52 16.53
N ARG A 190 14.08 -6.63 16.15
CA ARG A 190 12.86 -6.38 16.93
C ARG A 190 11.95 -7.60 16.95
N TYR A 191 11.84 -8.32 15.83
CA TYR A 191 11.09 -9.58 15.70
C TYR A 191 11.97 -10.66 15.07
N LYS A 192 11.71 -11.92 15.45
CA LYS A 192 12.26 -13.09 14.76
C LYS A 192 11.35 -13.57 13.63
N GLU A 193 10.06 -13.37 13.82
CA GLU A 193 9.00 -13.78 12.90
C GLU A 193 7.95 -12.69 12.78
N MET A 194 7.46 -12.48 11.57
CA MET A 194 6.35 -11.55 11.32
C MET A 194 5.37 -12.14 10.31
N VAL A 195 4.09 -11.95 10.55
CA VAL A 195 3.04 -12.21 9.57
C VAL A 195 2.80 -10.93 8.77
N VAL A 196 2.88 -11.04 7.45
CA VAL A 196 2.52 -9.96 6.51
C VAL A 196 1.22 -10.34 5.83
N VAL A 197 0.23 -9.45 5.87
CA VAL A 197 -1.07 -9.65 5.23
C VAL A 197 -1.33 -8.51 4.26
N GLY A 198 -1.77 -8.83 3.05
CA GLY A 198 -2.32 -7.87 2.11
C GLY A 198 -3.77 -8.23 1.82
N VAL A 199 -4.70 -7.31 2.03
CA VAL A 199 -6.14 -7.59 1.89
C VAL A 199 -6.90 -6.38 1.37
N ASP A 200 -7.70 -6.60 0.31
CA ASP A 200 -8.74 -5.67 -0.13
C ASP A 200 -9.89 -6.42 -0.79
N THR A 201 -11.12 -5.97 -0.54
CA THR A 201 -12.35 -6.43 -1.18
C THR A 201 -12.94 -5.34 -2.06
N GLN A 202 -13.69 -5.72 -3.10
CA GLN A 202 -14.31 -4.77 -4.01
C GLN A 202 -15.68 -4.32 -3.51
N ASN A 203 -16.01 -3.07 -3.80
CA ASN A 203 -17.28 -2.44 -3.45
C ASN A 203 -17.57 -1.28 -4.42
N ARG A 204 -18.74 -0.69 -4.31
CA ARG A 204 -19.17 0.43 -5.17
C ARG A 204 -18.26 1.66 -5.03
N PHE A 205 -17.75 1.94 -3.84
CA PHE A 205 -16.82 3.04 -3.58
C PHE A 205 -15.59 2.97 -4.50
N ILE A 206 -14.93 1.81 -4.53
CA ILE A 206 -13.71 1.60 -5.34
C ILE A 206 -14.07 1.57 -6.83
N THR A 207 -15.10 0.81 -7.21
CA THR A 207 -15.47 0.63 -8.61
C THR A 207 -15.90 1.94 -9.26
N SER A 208 -16.71 2.76 -8.58
CA SER A 208 -17.14 4.08 -9.09
C SER A 208 -15.95 5.03 -9.26
N GLY A 209 -15.00 5.02 -8.32
CA GLY A 209 -13.78 5.80 -8.41
C GLY A 209 -12.96 5.46 -9.66
N PHE A 210 -12.64 4.19 -9.89
CA PHE A 210 -11.91 3.76 -11.08
C PHE A 210 -12.69 3.96 -12.38
N THR A 211 -14.01 3.80 -12.35
CA THR A 211 -14.89 4.13 -13.48
C THR A 211 -14.78 5.61 -13.86
N SER A 212 -14.73 6.51 -12.87
CA SER A 212 -14.59 7.96 -13.09
C SER A 212 -13.29 8.32 -13.81
N PHE A 213 -12.22 7.55 -13.60
CA PHE A 213 -10.95 7.68 -14.34
C PHE A 213 -10.99 7.11 -15.75
N LYS A 214 -12.06 6.41 -16.14
CA LYS A 214 -12.14 5.67 -17.42
C LYS A 214 -10.97 4.68 -17.60
N SER A 215 -10.55 4.06 -16.51
CA SER A 215 -9.41 3.16 -16.47
C SER A 215 -9.78 1.68 -16.46
N LEU A 216 -11.08 1.36 -16.41
CA LEU A 216 -11.56 -0.02 -16.40
C LEU A 216 -11.74 -0.56 -17.82
N SER A 217 -11.37 -1.82 -18.00
CA SER A 217 -11.60 -2.59 -19.23
C SER A 217 -12.91 -3.39 -19.13
N ASP A 218 -13.66 -3.44 -20.23
CA ASP A 218 -14.84 -4.29 -20.37
C ASP A 218 -14.49 -5.77 -20.59
N ASP A 219 -13.30 -6.03 -21.14
CA ASP A 219 -12.71 -7.36 -21.33
C ASP A 219 -11.61 -7.63 -20.32
N VAL A 220 -11.07 -8.86 -20.28
CA VAL A 220 -9.87 -9.18 -19.50
C VAL A 220 -8.72 -8.29 -19.97
N CYS A 221 -8.08 -7.62 -19.03
CA CYS A 221 -7.00 -6.67 -19.30
C CYS A 221 -5.80 -7.35 -19.99
N ARG A 222 -5.08 -6.59 -20.83
CA ARG A 222 -3.96 -7.06 -21.66
C ARG A 222 -2.70 -6.22 -21.39
N PRO A 223 -1.98 -6.47 -20.29
CA PRO A 223 -0.79 -5.71 -19.95
C PRO A 223 0.23 -5.68 -21.10
N TYR A 224 0.76 -4.49 -21.39
CA TYR A 224 1.78 -4.19 -22.39
C TYR A 224 1.37 -4.43 -23.85
N ASP A 225 0.17 -4.95 -24.11
CA ASP A 225 -0.33 -5.22 -25.45
C ASP A 225 -0.72 -3.92 -26.18
N GLU A 226 -0.63 -3.92 -27.52
CA GLU A 226 -1.04 -2.77 -28.33
C GLU A 226 -2.53 -2.47 -28.22
N SER A 227 -3.37 -3.50 -27.96
CA SER A 227 -4.83 -3.40 -27.79
C SER A 227 -5.26 -3.15 -26.34
N ARG A 228 -4.32 -2.88 -25.41
CA ARG A 228 -4.66 -2.60 -24.01
C ARG A 228 -5.59 -1.40 -23.89
N CYS A 229 -6.60 -1.50 -23.05
CA CYS A 229 -7.63 -0.46 -22.89
C CYS A 229 -8.01 -0.15 -21.44
N GLY A 230 -7.27 -0.68 -20.46
CA GLY A 230 -7.50 -0.45 -19.05
C GLY A 230 -7.37 -1.72 -18.21
N LEU A 231 -7.52 -1.56 -16.91
CA LEU A 231 -7.38 -2.61 -15.91
C LEU A 231 -8.74 -3.25 -15.57
N ASN A 232 -8.69 -4.40 -14.90
CA ASN A 232 -9.82 -4.94 -14.16
C ASN A 232 -9.52 -4.87 -12.66
N LEU A 233 -10.52 -4.63 -11.84
CA LEU A 233 -10.41 -4.72 -10.39
C LEU A 233 -10.49 -6.17 -9.92
N GLY A 234 -9.98 -6.44 -8.71
CA GLY A 234 -10.03 -7.75 -8.11
C GLY A 234 -10.08 -7.73 -6.59
N GLU A 235 -10.56 -8.82 -6.00
CA GLU A 235 -10.54 -9.09 -4.56
C GLU A 235 -9.48 -10.13 -4.25
N ALA A 236 -8.73 -9.93 -3.19
CA ALA A 236 -7.82 -10.95 -2.68
C ALA A 236 -7.42 -10.70 -1.23
N CYS A 237 -6.97 -11.77 -0.61
CA CYS A 237 -6.12 -11.73 0.56
C CYS A 237 -4.92 -12.65 0.34
N GLY A 238 -3.74 -12.19 0.73
CA GLY A 238 -2.54 -13.01 0.86
C GLY A 238 -1.93 -12.83 2.25
N ALA A 239 -1.34 -13.89 2.80
CA ALA A 239 -0.54 -13.82 4.01
C ALA A 239 0.76 -14.59 3.83
N MET A 240 1.84 -14.06 4.40
CA MET A 240 3.15 -14.72 4.47
C MET A 240 3.68 -14.67 5.90
N LEU A 241 4.30 -15.76 6.34
CA LEU A 241 5.11 -15.77 7.54
C LEU A 241 6.56 -15.58 7.14
N LEU A 242 7.15 -14.48 7.57
CA LEU A 242 8.53 -14.11 7.36
C LEU A 242 9.36 -14.46 8.59
N THR A 243 10.55 -15.04 8.38
CA THR A 243 11.41 -15.54 9.44
C THR A 243 12.88 -15.21 9.19
N THR A 244 13.67 -15.17 10.27
CA THR A 244 15.14 -14.97 10.19
C THR A 244 15.87 -16.19 9.66
N GLU A 245 15.30 -17.38 9.78
CA GLU A 245 15.89 -18.66 9.42
C GLU A 245 14.95 -19.43 8.50
N GLY A 246 15.48 -20.12 7.53
CA GLY A 246 14.72 -20.92 6.59
C GLY A 246 15.55 -21.38 5.40
N ASP A 247 14.88 -22.11 4.53
CA ASP A 247 15.39 -22.57 3.24
C ASP A 247 14.45 -22.14 2.10
N GLY A 248 14.93 -22.23 0.90
CA GLY A 248 14.13 -21.94 -0.30
C GLY A 248 14.10 -20.47 -0.67
N VAL A 249 12.91 -19.82 -0.64
CA VAL A 249 12.76 -18.44 -1.11
C VAL A 249 12.92 -17.44 0.03
N CYS A 250 13.77 -16.45 -0.20
CA CYS A 250 13.96 -15.33 0.71
C CYS A 250 13.83 -13.98 -0.01
N ILE A 251 13.55 -12.93 0.76
CA ILE A 251 13.57 -11.54 0.34
C ILE A 251 14.94 -10.97 0.71
N SER A 252 15.75 -10.66 -0.29
CA SER A 252 17.12 -10.19 -0.12
C SER A 252 17.27 -8.69 -0.31
N GLY A 253 16.31 -8.02 -1.00
CA GLY A 253 16.30 -6.58 -1.19
C GLY A 253 14.87 -6.02 -1.24
N ALA A 254 14.69 -4.78 -0.75
CA ALA A 254 13.41 -4.07 -0.77
C ALA A 254 13.63 -2.57 -0.84
N ALA A 255 12.98 -1.90 -1.79
CA ALA A 255 13.08 -0.45 -1.92
C ALA A 255 11.73 0.17 -2.27
N LEU A 256 11.51 1.37 -1.74
CA LEU A 256 10.36 2.22 -1.98
C LEU A 256 10.87 3.58 -2.45
N THR A 257 10.21 4.18 -3.43
CA THR A 257 10.58 5.49 -4.00
C THR A 257 9.34 6.24 -4.43
N ASP A 258 9.51 7.51 -4.78
CA ASP A 258 8.44 8.34 -5.34
C ASP A 258 8.87 8.96 -6.68
N ASP A 259 7.90 9.19 -7.56
CA ASP A 259 8.12 9.88 -8.84
C ASP A 259 8.33 11.39 -8.66
N ALA A 260 7.78 11.96 -7.59
CA ALA A 260 7.71 13.40 -7.32
C ALA A 260 7.18 14.21 -8.52
N ASN A 261 6.22 13.67 -9.26
CA ASN A 261 5.75 14.22 -10.52
C ASN A 261 4.22 14.48 -10.54
N HIS A 262 3.40 13.48 -10.27
CA HIS A 262 1.93 13.58 -10.32
C HIS A 262 1.27 12.57 -9.39
N ILE A 263 0.19 12.96 -8.68
CA ILE A 263 -0.46 12.13 -7.67
C ILE A 263 -1.26 10.94 -8.24
N SER A 264 -1.69 10.98 -9.49
CA SER A 264 -2.49 9.90 -10.10
C SER A 264 -1.95 9.36 -11.41
N GLY A 265 -0.91 9.98 -11.95
CA GLY A 265 -0.26 9.53 -13.19
C GLY A 265 1.20 9.16 -12.92
N PRO A 266 1.72 8.09 -13.56
CA PRO A 266 3.11 7.69 -13.38
C PRO A 266 4.06 8.71 -14.04
N SER A 267 5.34 8.66 -13.63
CA SER A 267 6.42 9.42 -14.28
C SER A 267 6.46 9.12 -15.78
N ARG A 268 6.72 10.15 -16.58
CA ARG A 268 6.90 9.96 -18.03
C ARG A 268 8.25 9.35 -18.39
N THR A 269 9.22 9.40 -17.51
CA THR A 269 10.59 8.91 -17.69
C THR A 269 10.81 7.51 -17.16
N GLY A 270 10.03 7.07 -16.15
CA GLY A 270 10.20 5.80 -15.46
C GLY A 270 11.33 5.80 -14.43
N ASP A 271 11.87 6.98 -14.09
CA ASP A 271 13.00 7.12 -13.18
C ASP A 271 12.67 6.70 -11.74
N GLY A 272 11.48 7.03 -11.21
CA GLY A 272 11.09 6.62 -9.86
C GLY A 272 11.09 5.09 -9.70
N LEU A 273 10.43 4.37 -10.59
CA LEU A 273 10.44 2.90 -10.56
C LEU A 273 11.85 2.33 -10.81
N TYR A 274 12.63 2.92 -11.73
CA TYR A 274 14.03 2.53 -11.94
C TYR A 274 14.86 2.66 -10.66
N PHE A 275 14.67 3.73 -9.88
CA PHE A 275 15.37 3.89 -8.60
C PHE A 275 14.99 2.80 -7.59
N ALA A 276 13.70 2.42 -7.50
CA ALA A 276 13.28 1.31 -6.66
C ALA A 276 13.93 -0.01 -7.11
N MET A 277 13.92 -0.32 -8.41
CA MET A 277 14.56 -1.53 -8.96
C MET A 277 16.06 -1.56 -8.64
N ARG A 278 16.78 -0.46 -8.94
CA ARG A 278 18.21 -0.32 -8.68
C ARG A 278 18.56 -0.49 -7.20
N LYS A 279 17.80 0.17 -6.30
CA LYS A 279 18.05 0.10 -4.85
C LYS A 279 17.81 -1.30 -4.29
N ALA A 280 16.71 -1.96 -4.69
CA ALA A 280 16.42 -3.33 -4.25
C ALA A 280 17.49 -4.33 -4.73
N MET A 281 17.94 -4.22 -5.98
CA MET A 281 19.04 -5.04 -6.51
C MET A 281 20.37 -4.76 -5.81
N SER A 282 20.70 -3.49 -5.58
CA SER A 282 21.94 -3.08 -4.87
C SER A 282 21.97 -3.57 -3.42
N GLU A 283 20.84 -3.51 -2.70
CA GLU A 283 20.72 -4.01 -1.34
C GLU A 283 21.01 -5.51 -1.27
N ALA A 284 20.53 -6.27 -2.25
CA ALA A 284 20.76 -7.71 -2.39
C ALA A 284 22.14 -8.05 -2.97
N GLY A 285 22.92 -7.08 -3.44
CA GLY A 285 24.17 -7.33 -4.17
C GLY A 285 23.96 -8.09 -5.48
N ALA A 286 22.85 -7.83 -6.17
CA ALA A 286 22.46 -8.52 -7.40
C ALA A 286 22.67 -7.63 -8.62
N ASP A 287 23.46 -8.12 -9.59
CA ASP A 287 23.69 -7.45 -10.87
C ASP A 287 22.67 -7.87 -11.94
N ASN A 288 21.97 -9.00 -11.73
CA ASN A 288 21.01 -9.55 -12.67
C ASN A 288 19.87 -10.28 -11.95
N VAL A 289 18.79 -10.53 -12.68
CA VAL A 289 17.63 -11.30 -12.25
C VAL A 289 17.21 -12.26 -13.37
N ASP A 290 16.50 -13.34 -13.02
CA ASP A 290 16.07 -14.38 -13.97
C ASP A 290 14.64 -14.15 -14.46
N MET A 291 13.83 -13.39 -13.71
CA MET A 291 12.47 -13.01 -14.09
C MET A 291 12.06 -11.67 -13.49
N LEU A 292 11.13 -11.00 -14.17
CA LEU A 292 10.48 -9.78 -13.71
C LEU A 292 8.97 -10.04 -13.55
N GLN A 293 8.45 -9.76 -12.37
CA GLN A 293 7.01 -9.70 -12.15
C GLN A 293 6.63 -8.24 -11.93
N MET A 294 6.11 -7.62 -12.98
CA MET A 294 5.84 -6.19 -13.00
C MET A 294 4.39 -5.88 -12.67
N HIS A 295 4.09 -4.61 -12.39
CA HIS A 295 2.75 -4.16 -12.02
C HIS A 295 1.73 -4.39 -13.13
N GLY A 296 2.03 -3.97 -14.36
CA GLY A 296 1.31 -4.29 -15.60
C GLY A 296 -0.21 -4.15 -15.50
N THR A 297 -0.70 -2.92 -15.47
CA THR A 297 -2.13 -2.63 -15.28
C THR A 297 -2.94 -2.62 -16.57
N ALA A 298 -2.31 -2.77 -17.73
CA ALA A 298 -2.90 -2.58 -19.06
C ALA A 298 -3.45 -1.16 -19.30
N THR A 299 -3.02 -0.19 -18.49
CA THR A 299 -3.28 1.22 -18.75
C THR A 299 -2.15 1.82 -19.58
N ALA A 300 -2.49 2.76 -20.48
CA ALA A 300 -1.54 3.29 -21.43
C ALA A 300 -0.26 3.83 -20.77
N TYR A 301 -0.41 4.69 -19.77
CA TYR A 301 0.71 5.40 -19.16
C TYR A 301 1.55 4.56 -18.20
N ASN A 302 0.92 3.67 -17.41
CA ASN A 302 1.67 2.81 -16.50
C ASN A 302 2.57 1.84 -17.25
N ASP A 303 2.00 1.14 -18.24
CA ASP A 303 2.77 0.15 -19.00
C ASP A 303 3.91 0.78 -19.81
N GLU A 304 3.70 2.01 -20.33
CA GLU A 304 4.79 2.79 -20.94
C GLU A 304 5.89 3.14 -19.94
N MET A 305 5.52 3.60 -18.75
CA MET A 305 6.46 3.96 -17.69
C MET A 305 7.29 2.75 -17.28
N GLU A 306 6.64 1.61 -17.04
CA GLU A 306 7.32 0.38 -16.65
C GLU A 306 8.31 -0.11 -17.72
N SER A 307 7.94 -0.01 -19.01
CA SER A 307 8.86 -0.37 -20.11
C SER A 307 10.13 0.50 -20.12
N LYS A 308 9.98 1.79 -19.83
CA LYS A 308 11.12 2.73 -19.72
C LYS A 308 11.99 2.42 -18.51
N ALA A 309 11.39 2.17 -17.34
CA ALA A 309 12.11 1.79 -16.12
C ALA A 309 12.92 0.49 -16.32
N CYS A 310 12.31 -0.51 -16.96
CA CYS A 310 12.97 -1.78 -17.30
C CYS A 310 14.17 -1.57 -18.24
N SER A 311 14.02 -0.69 -19.25
CA SER A 311 15.11 -0.33 -20.17
C SER A 311 16.22 0.43 -19.46
N LEU A 312 15.91 1.39 -18.57
CA LEU A 312 16.90 2.11 -17.75
C LEU A 312 17.70 1.15 -16.85
N ALA A 313 17.04 0.12 -16.34
CA ALA A 313 17.67 -0.93 -15.51
C ALA A 313 18.48 -1.95 -16.33
N GLY A 314 18.42 -1.90 -17.68
CA GLY A 314 19.10 -2.86 -18.54
C GLY A 314 18.47 -4.27 -18.53
N LEU A 315 17.21 -4.39 -18.12
CA LEU A 315 16.51 -5.66 -17.90
C LEU A 315 15.53 -6.05 -19.01
N GLN A 316 15.54 -5.36 -20.16
CA GLN A 316 14.58 -5.54 -21.25
C GLN A 316 14.58 -6.96 -21.87
N ASN A 317 15.63 -7.74 -21.66
CA ASN A 317 15.75 -9.12 -22.16
C ASN A 317 15.33 -10.18 -21.13
N VAL A 318 15.09 -9.78 -19.88
CA VAL A 318 14.65 -10.68 -18.82
C VAL A 318 13.17 -11.02 -19.04
N PRO A 319 12.75 -12.29 -18.88
CA PRO A 319 11.34 -12.65 -19.01
C PRO A 319 10.45 -11.85 -18.06
N VAL A 320 9.38 -11.24 -18.60
CA VAL A 320 8.45 -10.34 -17.90
C VAL A 320 7.06 -10.95 -17.83
N GLN A 321 6.39 -10.77 -16.69
CA GLN A 321 5.01 -11.18 -16.45
C GLN A 321 4.22 -10.06 -15.77
N SER A 322 2.89 -10.05 -16.01
CA SER A 322 1.90 -9.40 -15.14
C SER A 322 0.81 -10.39 -14.74
N LEU A 323 0.42 -10.37 -13.47
CA LEU A 323 -0.64 -11.23 -12.92
C LEU A 323 -2.03 -10.58 -12.95
N LYS A 324 -2.15 -9.33 -13.39
CA LYS A 324 -3.44 -8.61 -13.42
C LYS A 324 -4.52 -9.30 -14.26
N PRO A 325 -4.23 -9.96 -15.40
CA PRO A 325 -5.25 -10.71 -16.13
C PRO A 325 -5.85 -11.85 -15.33
N TYR A 326 -5.10 -12.49 -14.43
CA TYR A 326 -5.56 -13.62 -13.63
C TYR A 326 -6.49 -13.21 -12.50
N PHE A 327 -6.08 -12.21 -11.71
CA PHE A 327 -6.74 -11.85 -10.45
C PHE A 327 -7.52 -10.54 -10.51
N GLY A 328 -7.26 -9.72 -11.53
CA GLY A 328 -7.57 -8.29 -11.50
C GLY A 328 -6.55 -7.52 -10.64
N HIS A 329 -6.72 -6.21 -10.57
CA HIS A 329 -5.94 -5.36 -9.68
C HIS A 329 -6.54 -5.41 -8.28
N THR A 330 -5.89 -6.11 -7.37
CA THR A 330 -6.36 -6.36 -6.00
C THR A 330 -5.86 -5.32 -4.99
N MET A 331 -5.60 -4.09 -5.45
CA MET A 331 -5.25 -2.93 -4.64
C MET A 331 -4.08 -3.21 -3.68
N GLY A 332 -4.25 -2.97 -2.37
CA GLY A 332 -3.24 -3.23 -1.34
C GLY A 332 -2.86 -4.70 -1.16
N ALA A 333 -3.73 -5.63 -1.56
CA ALA A 333 -3.41 -7.06 -1.54
C ALA A 333 -2.43 -7.48 -2.65
N SER A 334 -2.36 -6.72 -3.77
CA SER A 334 -1.58 -7.09 -4.97
C SER A 334 -0.13 -7.45 -4.64
N GLY A 335 0.54 -6.61 -3.87
CA GLY A 335 1.96 -6.81 -3.55
C GLY A 335 2.23 -8.14 -2.83
N VAL A 336 1.34 -8.56 -1.93
CA VAL A 336 1.51 -9.79 -1.15
C VAL A 336 1.17 -11.03 -2.00
N ILE A 337 -0.01 -11.07 -2.65
CA ILE A 337 -0.39 -12.24 -3.46
C ILE A 337 0.56 -12.48 -4.63
N GLU A 338 1.02 -11.42 -5.26
CA GLU A 338 1.95 -11.49 -6.37
C GLU A 338 3.35 -11.92 -5.91
N THR A 339 3.79 -11.50 -4.71
CA THR A 339 5.04 -12.00 -4.09
C THR A 339 4.96 -13.49 -3.77
N ILE A 340 3.80 -13.98 -3.28
CA ILE A 340 3.56 -15.42 -3.06
C ILE A 340 3.69 -16.20 -4.37
N ILE A 341 3.07 -15.71 -5.45
CA ILE A 341 3.19 -16.36 -6.77
C ILE A 341 4.63 -16.32 -7.28
N ALA A 342 5.35 -15.19 -7.16
CA ALA A 342 6.75 -15.11 -7.56
C ALA A 342 7.62 -16.13 -6.80
N ALA A 343 7.33 -16.37 -5.52
CA ALA A 343 8.02 -17.40 -4.74
C ALA A 343 7.73 -18.81 -5.26
N GLU A 344 6.47 -19.11 -5.66
CA GLU A 344 6.11 -20.39 -6.28
C GLU A 344 6.76 -20.57 -7.66
N GLU A 345 6.82 -19.52 -8.47
CA GLU A 345 7.48 -19.53 -9.77
C GLU A 345 8.97 -19.85 -9.65
N LEU A 346 9.65 -19.25 -8.66
CA LEU A 346 11.06 -19.57 -8.37
C LEU A 346 11.24 -21.02 -7.89
N ARG A 347 10.37 -21.52 -6.98
CA ARG A 347 10.43 -22.91 -6.49
C ARG A 347 10.22 -23.94 -7.58
N ASN A 348 9.27 -23.66 -8.48
CA ASN A 348 8.92 -24.55 -9.59
C ASN A 348 9.71 -24.29 -10.86
N GLN A 349 10.60 -23.27 -10.87
CA GLN A 349 11.44 -22.89 -12.01
C GLN A 349 10.64 -22.60 -13.29
N ILE A 350 9.48 -21.96 -13.14
CA ILE A 350 8.57 -21.64 -14.24
C ILE A 350 7.89 -20.30 -14.01
N LEU A 351 7.98 -19.42 -14.99
CA LEU A 351 7.24 -18.15 -15.03
C LEU A 351 5.92 -18.39 -15.79
N ALA A 352 4.79 -18.09 -15.16
CA ALA A 352 3.49 -18.20 -15.85
C ALA A 352 3.39 -17.14 -16.94
N GLY A 353 2.68 -17.46 -18.03
CA GLY A 353 2.47 -16.51 -19.12
C GLY A 353 1.58 -15.34 -18.73
N THR A 354 1.57 -14.28 -19.55
CA THR A 354 0.66 -13.13 -19.39
C THR A 354 -0.54 -13.33 -20.35
N PRO A 355 -1.73 -13.71 -19.84
CA PRO A 355 -2.90 -13.93 -20.69
C PRO A 355 -3.29 -12.69 -21.48
N GLY A 356 -3.73 -12.89 -22.73
CA GLY A 356 -4.18 -11.80 -23.59
C GLY A 356 -3.07 -11.01 -24.29
N PHE A 357 -1.81 -11.19 -23.93
CA PHE A 357 -0.69 -10.55 -24.64
C PHE A 357 -0.50 -11.20 -26.03
N GLU A 358 -0.42 -10.38 -27.07
CA GLU A 358 -0.19 -10.79 -28.47
C GLU A 358 0.91 -9.97 -29.14
N THR A 359 0.81 -8.66 -29.06
CA THR A 359 1.73 -7.72 -29.73
C THR A 359 2.16 -6.62 -28.77
N LEU A 360 3.47 -6.37 -28.69
CA LEU A 360 4.02 -5.34 -27.81
C LEU A 360 3.55 -3.94 -28.23
N GLY A 361 2.87 -3.24 -27.32
CA GLY A 361 2.29 -1.91 -27.54
C GLY A 361 2.90 -0.80 -26.69
N VAL A 362 4.10 -1.02 -26.12
CA VAL A 362 4.82 -0.03 -25.31
C VAL A 362 6.10 0.43 -26.03
N PRO A 363 6.63 1.64 -25.72
CA PRO A 363 7.70 2.24 -26.51
C PRO A 363 9.06 1.56 -26.37
N MET A 364 9.32 0.89 -25.23
CA MET A 364 10.59 0.20 -25.00
C MET A 364 10.39 -1.32 -25.06
N PRO A 365 11.40 -2.07 -25.54
CA PRO A 365 11.30 -3.52 -25.63
C PRO A 365 11.14 -4.17 -24.27
N LEU A 366 10.26 -5.20 -24.20
CA LEU A 366 10.05 -6.07 -23.05
C LEU A 366 9.94 -7.52 -23.54
N ASN A 367 10.53 -8.47 -22.79
CA ASN A 367 10.48 -9.90 -23.10
C ASN A 367 9.26 -10.56 -22.43
N ILE A 368 8.05 -10.30 -22.95
CA ILE A 368 6.79 -10.83 -22.44
C ILE A 368 6.39 -12.06 -23.23
N SER A 369 5.88 -13.09 -22.53
CA SER A 369 5.33 -14.28 -23.13
C SER A 369 3.87 -14.50 -22.73
N ARG A 370 3.03 -14.92 -23.69
CA ARG A 370 1.69 -15.43 -23.44
C ARG A 370 1.69 -16.82 -22.82
N SER A 371 2.72 -17.60 -23.12
CA SER A 371 2.92 -18.97 -22.62
C SER A 371 3.86 -18.99 -21.44
N ASN A 372 3.75 -20.04 -20.63
CA ASN A 372 4.69 -20.27 -19.53
C ASN A 372 6.15 -20.38 -20.07
N VAL A 373 7.10 -19.87 -19.30
CA VAL A 373 8.53 -19.84 -19.62
C VAL A 373 9.30 -20.63 -18.57
N GLU A 374 10.06 -21.64 -18.98
CA GLU A 374 10.96 -22.36 -18.08
C GLU A 374 12.12 -21.45 -17.65
N LEU A 375 12.38 -21.40 -16.35
CA LEU A 375 13.51 -20.67 -15.79
C LEU A 375 14.77 -21.57 -15.75
N PRO A 376 15.97 -20.99 -15.74
CA PRO A 376 17.22 -21.76 -15.68
C PRO A 376 17.27 -22.69 -14.46
N SER A 377 17.76 -23.91 -14.64
CA SER A 377 17.97 -24.89 -13.56
C SER A 377 19.45 -24.96 -13.11
N GLY A 378 19.68 -25.51 -11.92
CA GLY A 378 21.04 -25.81 -11.42
C GLY A 378 21.80 -24.59 -10.88
N LYS A 379 21.15 -23.44 -10.69
CA LYS A 379 21.74 -22.24 -10.07
C LYS A 379 20.71 -21.57 -9.16
N PRO A 380 21.14 -20.71 -8.23
CA PRO A 380 20.21 -19.82 -7.54
C PRO A 380 19.45 -18.93 -8.52
N LEU A 381 18.15 -18.77 -8.30
CA LEU A 381 17.27 -17.94 -9.13
C LEU A 381 16.87 -16.65 -8.41
N ARG A 382 16.66 -15.59 -9.19
CA ARG A 382 16.25 -14.28 -8.68
C ARG A 382 15.05 -13.74 -9.44
N ALA A 383 14.07 -13.24 -8.69
CA ALA A 383 12.93 -12.52 -9.20
C ALA A 383 12.93 -11.08 -8.72
N LEU A 384 12.69 -10.13 -9.60
CA LEU A 384 12.42 -8.75 -9.23
C LEU A 384 10.91 -8.47 -9.39
N LYS A 385 10.24 -8.28 -8.26
CA LYS A 385 8.83 -7.90 -8.20
C LYS A 385 8.70 -6.39 -8.07
N THR A 386 7.89 -5.76 -8.92
CA THR A 386 7.66 -4.31 -8.88
C THR A 386 6.18 -3.95 -8.75
N ALA A 387 5.90 -2.78 -8.19
CA ALA A 387 4.59 -2.15 -8.21
C ALA A 387 4.70 -0.63 -8.23
N SER A 388 3.67 0.01 -8.79
CA SER A 388 3.50 1.46 -8.79
C SER A 388 2.09 1.82 -8.34
N GLY A 389 1.90 3.00 -7.73
CA GLY A 389 0.62 3.39 -7.14
C GLY A 389 0.33 4.88 -7.22
N PHE A 390 -0.91 5.23 -6.90
CA PHE A 390 -1.31 6.62 -6.70
C PHE A 390 -0.49 7.25 -5.56
N GLY A 391 -0.27 8.57 -5.65
CA GLY A 391 0.69 9.29 -4.84
C GLY A 391 2.05 9.44 -5.52
N GLY A 392 2.29 8.77 -6.66
CA GLY A 392 3.58 8.72 -7.35
C GLY A 392 4.51 7.63 -6.79
N THR A 393 4.00 6.74 -5.95
CA THR A 393 4.79 5.75 -5.21
C THR A 393 5.19 4.57 -6.09
N ASN A 394 6.43 4.09 -5.91
CA ASN A 394 6.99 2.91 -6.57
C ASN A 394 7.65 1.98 -5.55
N ALA A 395 7.64 0.69 -5.82
CA ALA A 395 8.24 -0.31 -4.95
C ALA A 395 8.87 -1.46 -5.74
N ALA A 396 9.95 -2.03 -5.20
CA ALA A 396 10.58 -3.22 -5.73
C ALA A 396 11.03 -4.16 -4.60
N LEU A 397 10.84 -5.47 -4.81
CA LEU A 397 11.37 -6.54 -3.97
C LEU A 397 12.26 -7.44 -4.80
N LEU A 398 13.43 -7.81 -4.27
CA LEU A 398 14.24 -8.88 -4.82
C LEU A 398 14.04 -10.16 -4.02
N LEU A 399 13.55 -11.20 -4.69
CA LEU A 399 13.42 -12.54 -4.16
C LEU A 399 14.58 -13.40 -4.69
N GLU A 400 15.12 -14.27 -3.85
CA GLU A 400 16.11 -15.27 -4.23
C GLU A 400 15.63 -16.66 -3.81
N TYR A 401 15.85 -17.64 -4.66
CA TYR A 401 15.66 -19.06 -4.37
C TYR A 401 16.99 -19.80 -4.45
N SER A 402 17.31 -20.54 -3.41
CA SER A 402 18.50 -21.38 -3.36
C SER A 402 18.20 -22.67 -2.61
N THR A 403 18.69 -23.79 -3.14
CA THR A 403 18.63 -25.09 -2.47
C THR A 403 19.75 -25.30 -1.44
N GLN A 404 20.64 -24.34 -1.29
CA GLN A 404 21.68 -24.35 -0.26
C GLN A 404 21.20 -23.65 0.99
N ASP A 405 21.53 -24.18 2.16
CA ASP A 405 21.19 -23.61 3.46
C ASP A 405 21.55 -22.12 3.49
N GLY A 406 20.54 -21.28 3.72
CA GLY A 406 20.68 -19.84 3.72
C GLY A 406 21.48 -19.37 4.94
N LEU A 407 22.46 -18.49 4.69
CA LEU A 407 23.17 -17.81 5.76
C LEU A 407 22.21 -16.90 6.52
N SER A 408 22.27 -16.99 7.84
CA SER A 408 21.55 -16.17 8.79
C SER A 408 21.75 -14.67 8.60
N CYS A 409 20.81 -13.89 9.11
CA CYS A 409 20.90 -12.44 9.24
C CYS A 409 22.24 -11.99 9.86
N GLU A 410 22.87 -10.96 9.28
CA GLU A 410 23.95 -10.24 9.96
C GLU A 410 23.45 -9.68 11.30
N SER A 411 24.34 -9.39 12.24
CA SER A 411 23.98 -8.89 13.58
C SER A 411 23.06 -7.66 13.50
N PRO A 412 22.10 -7.52 14.43
CA PRO A 412 21.15 -6.39 14.44
C PRO A 412 21.85 -5.04 14.33
N VAL A 413 21.42 -4.19 13.43
CA VAL A 413 22.00 -2.87 13.19
C VAL A 413 21.20 -1.84 13.98
N LYS A 414 21.83 -1.20 14.96
CA LYS A 414 21.28 0.00 15.61
C LYS A 414 21.49 1.18 14.69
N VAL A 415 20.43 1.82 14.28
CA VAL A 415 20.45 3.05 13.48
C VAL A 415 19.98 4.21 14.36
N ASN A 416 20.75 5.31 14.36
CA ASN A 416 20.41 6.51 15.09
C ASN A 416 20.14 7.64 14.09
N ALA A 417 19.08 8.38 14.35
CA ALA A 417 18.76 9.62 13.67
C ALA A 417 18.43 10.69 14.72
N ASP A 418 18.84 11.92 14.45
CA ASP A 418 18.56 13.07 15.32
C ASP A 418 17.45 13.92 14.73
N VAL A 419 16.65 14.54 15.59
CA VAL A 419 15.66 15.54 15.18
C VAL A 419 16.39 16.86 14.91
N LEU A 420 16.31 17.35 13.68
CA LEU A 420 16.90 18.63 13.27
C LEU A 420 15.94 19.80 13.51
N SER A 421 14.66 19.62 13.16
CA SER A 421 13.61 20.63 13.32
C SER A 421 12.25 19.97 13.53
N THR A 422 11.32 20.71 14.15
CA THR A 422 9.95 20.26 14.43
C THR A 422 8.96 21.35 14.02
N VAL A 423 7.89 20.97 13.33
CA VAL A 423 6.72 21.82 13.04
C VAL A 423 5.49 21.24 13.72
N LEU A 424 4.72 22.11 14.36
CA LEU A 424 3.39 21.78 14.92
C LEU A 424 2.36 22.74 14.33
N VAL A 425 1.26 22.17 13.80
CA VAL A 425 0.11 22.92 13.29
C VAL A 425 -1.14 22.47 14.01
N GLU A 426 -1.68 23.34 14.84
CA GLU A 426 -2.90 23.12 15.60
C GLU A 426 -3.55 24.44 16.05
N SER A 427 -4.85 24.43 16.33
CA SER A 427 -5.54 25.59 16.94
C SER A 427 -5.25 26.92 16.23
N SER A 428 -5.27 26.92 14.90
CA SER A 428 -5.00 28.06 14.01
C SER A 428 -3.62 28.71 14.22
N ARG A 429 -2.63 27.91 14.62
CA ARG A 429 -1.23 28.34 14.81
C ARG A 429 -0.27 27.37 14.12
N ILE A 430 0.88 27.91 13.71
CA ILE A 430 2.04 27.15 13.23
C ILE A 430 3.24 27.49 14.10
N LEU A 431 3.83 26.46 14.69
CA LEU A 431 5.03 26.56 15.51
C LEU A 431 6.19 25.88 14.79
N LEU A 432 7.35 26.53 14.72
CA LEU A 432 8.63 25.94 14.29
C LEU A 432 9.58 25.91 15.47
N ASN A 433 10.01 24.74 15.90
CA ASN A 433 10.87 24.56 17.09
C ASN A 433 10.31 25.31 18.31
N ASP A 434 9.01 25.10 18.60
CA ASP A 434 8.23 25.70 19.69
C ASP A 434 8.05 27.23 19.59
N LYS A 435 8.47 27.88 18.50
CA LYS A 435 8.25 29.31 18.26
C LYS A 435 7.13 29.51 17.26
N GLU A 436 6.15 30.37 17.61
CA GLU A 436 5.08 30.73 16.70
C GLU A 436 5.65 31.50 15.50
N VAL A 437 5.39 30.93 14.29
CA VAL A 437 5.77 31.54 13.00
C VAL A 437 4.58 32.10 12.26
N TYR A 438 3.38 31.60 12.59
CA TYR A 438 2.13 32.10 12.04
C TYR A 438 0.96 31.79 12.97
N SER A 439 0.00 32.72 13.07
CA SER A 439 -1.29 32.48 13.72
C SER A 439 -2.40 33.30 13.05
N LEU A 440 -3.63 32.82 13.15
CA LEU A 440 -4.83 33.51 12.68
C LEU A 440 -5.93 33.34 13.73
N ASP A 441 -6.53 34.44 14.16
CA ASP A 441 -7.70 34.42 15.04
C ASP A 441 -8.96 34.08 14.23
N SER A 442 -9.05 32.84 13.78
CA SER A 442 -10.18 32.29 13.04
C SER A 442 -10.41 30.84 13.48
N GLY A 443 -11.68 30.48 13.73
CA GLY A 443 -12.08 29.10 14.04
C GLY A 443 -12.24 28.21 12.80
N ASP A 444 -12.21 28.78 11.58
CA ASP A 444 -12.39 28.02 10.33
C ASP A 444 -11.06 27.57 9.75
N PHE A 445 -10.94 26.25 9.51
CA PHE A 445 -9.75 25.66 8.92
C PHE A 445 -9.43 26.20 7.52
N GLN A 446 -10.44 26.42 6.67
CA GLN A 446 -10.21 26.85 5.29
C GLN A 446 -9.68 28.28 5.24
N ASP A 447 -10.14 29.16 6.13
CA ASP A 447 -9.62 30.52 6.25
C ASP A 447 -8.19 30.50 6.79
N PHE A 448 -7.95 29.72 7.85
CA PHE A 448 -6.62 29.56 8.44
C PHE A 448 -5.61 29.03 7.40
N ILE A 449 -5.88 27.89 6.77
CA ILE A 449 -4.92 27.22 5.90
C ILE A 449 -4.63 28.02 4.60
N ARG A 450 -5.63 28.74 4.06
CA ARG A 450 -5.43 29.63 2.91
C ARG A 450 -4.61 30.88 3.26
N SER A 451 -4.82 31.43 4.44
CA SER A 451 -4.04 32.59 4.91
C SER A 451 -2.61 32.19 5.26
N ALA A 452 -2.42 31.05 5.93
CA ALA A 452 -1.12 30.47 6.20
C ALA A 452 -0.34 30.21 4.89
N PHE A 453 -0.97 29.54 3.92
CA PHE A 453 -0.36 29.30 2.60
C PHE A 453 0.15 30.58 1.93
N LYS A 454 -0.64 31.66 1.95
CA LYS A 454 -0.23 32.95 1.35
C LYS A 454 0.93 33.62 2.07
N THR A 455 1.10 33.33 3.37
CA THR A 455 2.07 34.00 4.23
C THR A 455 3.39 33.23 4.29
N VAL A 456 3.35 31.90 4.45
CA VAL A 456 4.55 31.09 4.71
C VAL A 456 4.97 30.22 3.53
N CYS A 457 4.13 30.06 2.47
CA CYS A 457 4.46 29.25 1.31
C CYS A 457 4.70 30.11 0.06
N GLY A 458 5.46 29.58 -0.88
CA GLY A 458 5.58 30.15 -2.23
C GLY A 458 4.32 29.91 -3.07
N PRO A 459 4.15 30.62 -4.20
CA PRO A 459 2.96 30.50 -5.04
C PRO A 459 2.82 29.10 -5.64
N ASN A 460 1.64 28.47 -5.46
CA ASN A 460 1.28 27.20 -6.08
C ASN A 460 -0.24 27.14 -6.34
N MET A 461 -0.66 27.22 -7.59
CA MET A 461 -2.08 27.17 -7.95
C MET A 461 -2.71 25.79 -7.73
N LYS A 462 -1.93 24.71 -7.66
CA LYS A 462 -2.44 23.37 -7.37
C LYS A 462 -2.94 23.25 -5.93
N PHE A 463 -2.39 24.02 -4.99
CA PHE A 463 -2.82 24.05 -3.59
C PHE A 463 -4.33 24.18 -3.41
N TYR A 464 -4.97 25.02 -4.22
CA TYR A 464 -6.41 25.25 -4.11
C TYR A 464 -7.28 24.05 -4.54
N LYS A 465 -6.70 23.08 -5.23
CA LYS A 465 -7.37 21.84 -5.69
C LYS A 465 -7.14 20.66 -4.76
N MET A 466 -6.20 20.75 -3.82
CA MET A 466 -5.91 19.71 -2.84
C MET A 466 -7.08 19.55 -1.87
N ASP A 467 -7.21 18.36 -1.29
CA ASP A 467 -8.09 18.14 -0.13
C ASP A 467 -7.53 18.81 1.13
N SER A 468 -8.27 18.74 2.22
CA SER A 468 -7.89 19.41 3.47
C SER A 468 -6.66 18.79 4.13
N LEU A 469 -6.53 17.46 4.10
CA LEU A 469 -5.37 16.75 4.63
C LEU A 469 -4.09 17.13 3.87
N SER A 470 -4.14 17.12 2.54
CA SER A 470 -2.99 17.50 1.70
C SER A 470 -2.60 18.97 1.86
N LYS A 471 -3.58 19.89 1.99
CA LYS A 471 -3.29 21.30 2.29
C LYS A 471 -2.55 21.47 3.61
N LEU A 472 -2.98 20.74 4.65
CA LEU A 472 -2.36 20.76 5.97
C LEU A 472 -0.91 20.26 5.92
N GLY A 473 -0.69 19.09 5.29
CA GLY A 473 0.65 18.51 5.10
C GLY A 473 1.57 19.39 4.26
N TYR A 474 1.03 19.98 3.18
CA TYR A 474 1.78 20.90 2.33
C TYR A 474 2.30 22.11 3.11
N VAL A 475 1.45 22.79 3.88
CA VAL A 475 1.87 23.97 4.68
C VAL A 475 2.87 23.58 5.77
N ALA A 476 2.65 22.45 6.45
CA ALA A 476 3.58 21.97 7.48
C ALA A 476 4.96 21.65 6.89
N SER A 477 5.01 21.00 5.72
CA SER A 477 6.29 20.66 5.06
C SER A 477 7.04 21.88 4.53
N GLU A 478 6.34 22.91 4.01
CA GLU A 478 6.95 24.17 3.57
C GLU A 478 7.70 24.86 4.72
N VAL A 479 7.07 24.92 5.91
CA VAL A 479 7.70 25.53 7.10
C VAL A 479 8.85 24.67 7.63
N LEU A 480 8.71 23.33 7.61
CA LEU A 480 9.72 22.41 8.10
C LEU A 480 11.01 22.44 7.29
N LEU A 481 10.88 22.53 5.96
CA LEU A 481 11.99 22.40 5.01
C LEU A 481 12.57 23.75 4.55
N ASP A 482 12.09 24.87 5.09
CA ASP A 482 12.60 26.18 4.71
C ASP A 482 14.12 26.28 4.97
N GLY A 483 14.89 26.59 3.92
CA GLY A 483 16.34 26.68 3.96
C GLY A 483 17.11 25.35 4.04
N ILE A 484 16.45 24.20 3.89
CA ILE A 484 17.11 22.89 3.89
C ILE A 484 17.39 22.43 2.45
N GLU A 485 18.64 22.07 2.17
CA GLU A 485 19.07 21.54 0.87
C GLU A 485 19.37 20.04 0.96
N TYR A 486 18.89 19.26 0.02
CA TYR A 486 19.13 17.81 -0.10
C TYR A 486 19.01 17.36 -1.58
N GLY A 487 19.59 16.20 -1.90
CA GLY A 487 19.39 15.54 -3.19
C GLY A 487 18.02 14.85 -3.26
N GLU A 488 17.47 14.70 -4.44
CA GLU A 488 16.11 14.13 -4.66
C GLU A 488 15.92 12.74 -4.02
N GLU A 489 16.96 11.90 -3.97
CA GLU A 489 16.95 10.56 -3.36
C GLU A 489 17.40 10.55 -1.89
N ASP A 490 17.89 11.67 -1.35
CA ASP A 490 18.48 11.75 -0.01
C ASP A 490 17.44 11.97 1.10
N CYS A 491 16.20 12.29 0.77
CA CYS A 491 15.12 12.54 1.70
C CYS A 491 13.97 11.56 1.49
N GLY A 492 13.44 11.03 2.60
CA GLY A 492 12.22 10.21 2.63
C GLY A 492 11.10 10.91 3.40
N LEU A 493 9.89 10.32 3.35
CA LEU A 493 8.70 10.84 3.99
C LEU A 493 7.90 9.69 4.60
N ILE A 494 7.74 9.69 5.92
CA ILE A 494 7.04 8.64 6.66
C ILE A 494 6.02 9.31 7.57
N LEU A 495 4.76 9.21 7.15
CA LEU A 495 3.66 9.83 7.86
C LEU A 495 2.75 8.80 8.53
N SER A 496 2.00 9.27 9.50
CA SER A 496 0.96 8.51 10.18
C SER A 496 -0.27 9.36 10.46
N GLY A 497 -1.37 8.70 10.74
CA GLY A 497 -2.59 9.34 11.18
C GLY A 497 -3.65 8.31 11.59
N VAL A 498 -4.68 8.77 12.28
CA VAL A 498 -5.82 7.95 12.71
C VAL A 498 -6.88 7.89 11.62
N TYR A 499 -7.23 9.04 11.05
CA TYR A 499 -8.35 9.14 10.12
C TYR A 499 -7.94 8.95 8.65
N GLY A 500 -6.66 9.21 8.33
CA GLY A 500 -6.17 9.12 6.95
C GLY A 500 -7.01 10.00 6.02
N SER A 501 -7.56 9.40 4.96
CA SER A 501 -8.39 10.07 3.95
C SER A 501 -9.89 10.12 4.29
N LEU A 502 -10.31 9.79 5.50
CA LEU A 502 -11.73 9.60 5.85
C LEU A 502 -12.63 10.80 5.50
N ASP A 503 -12.17 12.03 5.70
CA ASP A 503 -12.94 13.24 5.32
C ASP A 503 -13.30 13.25 3.82
N THR A 504 -12.35 12.89 2.99
CA THR A 504 -12.54 12.78 1.53
C THR A 504 -13.30 11.51 1.15
N ASP A 505 -13.13 10.42 1.89
CA ASP A 505 -13.87 9.17 1.70
C ASP A 505 -15.38 9.39 1.92
N ILE A 506 -15.74 10.07 3.01
CA ILE A 506 -17.14 10.47 3.30
C ILE A 506 -17.71 11.27 2.13
N ARG A 507 -16.98 12.27 1.67
CA ARG A 507 -17.41 13.11 0.54
C ARG A 507 -17.60 12.30 -0.75
N HIS A 508 -16.69 11.37 -1.05
CA HIS A 508 -16.82 10.50 -2.22
C HIS A 508 -18.04 9.59 -2.10
N GLN A 509 -18.26 8.97 -0.94
CA GLN A 509 -19.40 8.10 -0.70
C GLN A 509 -20.73 8.87 -0.76
N GLN A 510 -20.79 10.08 -0.24
CA GLN A 510 -21.98 10.94 -0.33
C GLN A 510 -22.41 11.20 -1.79
N ILE A 511 -21.45 11.42 -2.70
CA ILE A 511 -21.75 11.58 -4.14
C ILE A 511 -22.39 10.31 -4.69
N ILE A 512 -21.87 9.14 -4.33
CA ILE A 512 -22.39 7.84 -4.80
C ILE A 512 -23.78 7.56 -4.21
N ASP A 513 -23.98 7.85 -2.93
CA ASP A 513 -25.25 7.60 -2.22
C ASP A 513 -26.38 8.51 -2.69
N THR A 514 -26.08 9.79 -2.98
CA THR A 514 -27.10 10.80 -3.32
C THR A 514 -27.39 10.90 -4.82
N GLU A 515 -26.42 10.50 -5.66
CA GLU A 515 -26.56 10.59 -7.10
C GLU A 515 -26.50 9.18 -7.73
N THR A 516 -25.36 8.82 -8.34
CA THR A 516 -25.12 7.50 -8.93
C THR A 516 -23.62 7.19 -8.93
N ASP A 517 -23.25 5.92 -9.14
CA ASP A 517 -21.85 5.50 -9.32
C ASP A 517 -21.15 6.28 -10.45
N ALA A 518 -21.91 6.70 -11.48
CA ALA A 518 -21.39 7.45 -12.62
C ALA A 518 -21.07 8.94 -12.29
N SER A 519 -21.59 9.46 -11.19
CA SER A 519 -21.33 10.83 -10.72
C SER A 519 -20.03 10.98 -9.94
N ALA A 520 -19.35 9.88 -9.66
CA ALA A 520 -18.05 9.87 -8.97
C ALA A 520 -17.03 10.78 -9.68
N SER A 521 -16.29 11.56 -8.89
CA SER A 521 -15.32 12.53 -9.39
C SER A 521 -13.89 11.99 -9.28
N PRO A 522 -13.11 11.89 -10.37
CA PRO A 522 -11.72 11.47 -10.28
C PRO A 522 -10.87 12.42 -9.43
N ALA A 523 -11.22 13.72 -9.40
CA ALA A 523 -10.52 14.71 -8.58
C ALA A 523 -10.78 14.54 -7.08
N VAL A 524 -11.91 13.94 -6.68
CA VAL A 524 -12.18 13.57 -5.29
C VAL A 524 -11.57 12.22 -4.98
N PHE A 525 -11.78 11.23 -5.86
CA PHE A 525 -11.36 9.86 -5.62
C PHE A 525 -9.84 9.71 -5.42
N VAL A 526 -9.01 10.48 -6.12
CA VAL A 526 -7.55 10.41 -5.93
C VAL A 526 -7.12 10.73 -4.49
N TYR A 527 -7.82 11.66 -3.84
CA TYR A 527 -7.57 12.04 -2.44
C TYR A 527 -8.24 11.11 -1.41
N THR A 528 -8.91 10.05 -1.84
CA THR A 528 -9.40 9.01 -0.91
C THR A 528 -8.30 8.05 -0.45
N LEU A 529 -7.05 8.30 -0.76
CA LEU A 529 -5.89 7.50 -0.35
C LEU A 529 -5.01 8.33 0.58
N PRO A 530 -4.70 7.84 1.79
CA PRO A 530 -3.98 8.66 2.78
C PRO A 530 -2.56 9.04 2.34
N ASN A 531 -1.88 8.19 1.58
CA ASN A 531 -0.53 8.48 1.07
C ASN A 531 -0.48 9.58 -0.01
N VAL A 532 -1.61 10.09 -0.48
CA VAL A 532 -1.61 11.18 -1.48
C VAL A 532 -1.07 12.49 -0.90
N VAL A 533 -1.22 12.73 0.40
CA VAL A 533 -0.57 13.87 1.06
C VAL A 533 0.96 13.79 0.93
N GLU A 534 1.53 12.59 1.07
CA GLU A 534 2.97 12.36 0.85
C GLU A 534 3.37 12.67 -0.59
N GLY A 535 2.55 12.24 -1.56
CA GLY A 535 2.76 12.55 -2.97
C GLY A 535 2.74 14.06 -3.28
N GLU A 536 1.80 14.82 -2.70
CA GLU A 536 1.75 16.29 -2.88
C GLU A 536 2.98 16.99 -2.25
N ILE A 537 3.43 16.53 -1.09
CA ILE A 537 4.68 17.00 -0.44
C ILE A 537 5.88 16.65 -1.33
N SER A 538 5.96 15.41 -1.81
CA SER A 538 7.06 14.95 -2.68
C SER A 538 7.15 15.73 -3.98
N ILE A 539 6.02 16.01 -4.63
CA ILE A 539 5.97 16.85 -5.84
C ILE A 539 6.50 18.27 -5.54
N ARG A 540 6.11 18.83 -4.42
CA ARG A 540 6.50 20.20 -4.04
C ARG A 540 7.99 20.33 -3.75
N HIS A 541 8.53 19.36 -3.05
CA HIS A 541 9.89 19.38 -2.52
C HIS A 541 10.88 18.50 -3.28
N HIS A 542 10.43 17.89 -4.41
CA HIS A 542 11.23 16.98 -5.24
C HIS A 542 11.84 15.82 -4.47
N ILE A 543 11.07 15.22 -3.55
CA ILE A 543 11.49 14.08 -2.74
C ILE A 543 11.19 12.79 -3.50
N LYS A 544 12.24 12.06 -3.91
CA LYS A 544 12.14 10.75 -4.60
C LYS A 544 12.55 9.56 -3.73
N GLY A 545 12.83 9.80 -2.47
CA GLY A 545 13.06 8.73 -1.49
C GLY A 545 11.78 7.97 -1.14
N GLU A 546 11.85 7.18 -0.10
CA GLU A 546 10.71 6.39 0.38
C GLU A 546 9.57 7.24 0.89
N ASN A 547 8.34 6.92 0.46
CA ASN A 547 7.09 7.40 1.04
C ASN A 547 6.34 6.23 1.67
N THR A 548 5.93 6.38 2.93
CA THR A 548 5.21 5.33 3.64
C THR A 548 4.20 5.90 4.62
N TRP A 549 2.92 5.55 4.41
CA TRP A 549 1.83 5.90 5.32
C TRP A 549 1.54 4.76 6.28
N PHE A 550 1.57 5.08 7.60
CA PHE A 550 1.13 4.20 8.68
C PHE A 550 -0.19 4.67 9.29
N TRP A 551 -1.02 3.73 9.69
CA TRP A 551 -2.02 4.04 10.69
C TRP A 551 -1.37 4.01 12.07
N SER A 552 -1.50 5.09 12.83
CA SER A 552 -1.02 5.17 14.22
C SER A 552 -1.80 6.27 14.97
N ASP A 553 -2.08 6.04 16.24
CA ASP A 553 -2.62 7.03 17.18
C ASP A 553 -1.52 7.69 18.03
N ASP A 554 -0.25 7.34 17.80
CA ASP A 554 0.90 7.91 18.49
C ASP A 554 1.31 9.29 17.94
N ARG A 555 0.83 10.34 18.60
CA ARG A 555 1.23 11.73 18.31
C ARG A 555 2.65 12.10 18.81
N THR A 556 3.31 11.21 19.54
CA THR A 556 4.70 11.42 19.97
C THR A 556 5.70 11.14 18.86
N LEU A 557 5.28 10.44 17.81
CA LEU A 557 6.06 10.01 16.65
C LEU A 557 7.10 8.90 16.97
N SER A 558 6.96 8.21 18.09
CA SER A 558 7.91 7.18 18.51
C SER A 558 8.04 6.07 17.47
N ASP A 559 6.88 5.52 17.03
CA ASP A 559 6.82 4.39 16.09
C ASP A 559 7.38 4.75 14.71
N VAL A 560 6.96 5.90 14.17
CA VAL A 560 7.41 6.33 12.83
C VAL A 560 8.88 6.76 12.82
N ARG A 561 9.42 7.31 13.94
CA ARG A 561 10.87 7.61 14.06
C ARG A 561 11.71 6.33 14.03
N GLU A 562 11.29 5.31 14.78
CA GLU A 562 12.01 4.01 14.78
C GLU A 562 12.07 3.43 13.36
N TYR A 563 10.93 3.36 12.68
CA TYR A 563 10.89 2.86 11.32
C TYR A 563 11.68 3.75 10.35
N ALA A 564 11.59 5.08 10.47
CA ALA A 564 12.32 6.01 9.62
C ALA A 564 13.84 5.80 9.72
N ALA A 565 14.37 5.59 10.92
CA ALA A 565 15.78 5.30 11.09
C ALA A 565 16.20 4.02 10.34
N LEU A 566 15.37 2.95 10.39
CA LEU A 566 15.61 1.72 9.63
C LEU A 566 15.56 1.97 8.12
N SER A 567 14.57 2.72 7.63
CA SER A 567 14.42 3.09 6.23
C SER A 567 15.60 3.90 5.73
N MET A 568 16.02 4.93 6.47
CA MET A 568 17.19 5.76 6.13
C MET A 568 18.46 4.93 5.98
N SER A 569 18.64 3.91 6.85
CA SER A 569 19.79 3.00 6.77
C SER A 569 19.69 2.03 5.59
N ALA A 570 18.50 1.49 5.32
CA ALA A 570 18.29 0.52 4.25
C ALA A 570 18.48 1.16 2.87
N GLN A 571 17.97 2.38 2.68
CA GLN A 571 17.94 3.06 1.38
C GLN A 571 19.01 4.15 1.20
N ASP A 572 19.92 4.27 2.16
CA ASP A 572 21.02 5.25 2.17
C ASP A 572 20.55 6.72 2.09
N MET A 573 19.44 7.04 2.76
CA MET A 573 18.91 8.40 2.83
C MET A 573 19.58 9.16 3.99
N LYS A 574 19.84 10.45 3.77
CA LYS A 574 20.42 11.35 4.78
C LYS A 574 19.34 11.98 5.66
N TYR A 575 18.19 12.31 5.08
CA TYR A 575 17.08 12.97 5.76
C TYR A 575 15.81 12.12 5.68
N CYS A 576 14.92 12.32 6.63
CA CYS A 576 13.57 11.78 6.58
C CYS A 576 12.61 12.72 7.31
N ILE A 577 11.52 13.10 6.66
CA ILE A 577 10.40 13.74 7.32
C ILE A 577 9.58 12.64 7.99
N VAL A 578 9.37 12.74 9.29
CA VAL A 578 8.41 11.91 10.01
C VAL A 578 7.27 12.77 10.54
N GLY A 579 6.05 12.24 10.55
CA GLY A 579 4.94 13.06 11.02
C GLY A 579 3.69 12.28 11.37
N HIS A 580 2.87 12.93 12.21
CA HIS A 580 1.49 12.55 12.45
C HIS A 580 0.60 13.66 11.92
N ILE A 581 -0.39 13.30 11.09
CA ILE A 581 -1.29 14.25 10.47
C ILE A 581 -2.70 13.70 10.40
N ASP A 582 -3.67 14.51 10.88
CA ASP A 582 -5.08 14.19 10.86
C ASP A 582 -5.93 15.38 10.42
N PHE A 583 -6.95 15.10 9.65
CA PHE A 583 -8.04 16.02 9.33
C PHE A 583 -9.37 15.29 9.28
N LEU A 584 -10.37 15.79 10.00
CA LEU A 584 -11.75 15.30 9.91
C LEU A 584 -12.73 16.40 10.35
N ASN A 585 -13.72 16.74 9.50
CA ASN A 585 -14.79 17.69 9.82
C ASN A 585 -14.28 19.02 10.40
N GLY A 586 -13.23 19.60 9.82
CA GLY A 586 -12.64 20.88 10.27
C GLY A 586 -11.71 20.80 11.47
N ARG A 587 -11.63 19.65 12.15
CA ARG A 587 -10.63 19.39 13.18
C ARG A 587 -9.35 18.90 12.54
N TYR A 588 -8.22 19.40 12.98
CA TYR A 588 -6.93 19.09 12.38
C TYR A 588 -5.79 19.12 13.38
N PHE A 589 -4.78 18.35 13.06
CA PHE A 589 -3.52 18.30 13.78
C PHE A 589 -2.41 17.87 12.81
N ALA A 590 -1.27 18.54 12.82
CA ALA A 590 -0.07 18.05 12.17
C ALA A 590 1.15 18.34 13.03
N LYS A 591 1.96 17.32 13.26
CA LYS A 591 3.27 17.42 13.87
C LYS A 591 4.27 16.71 12.98
N PHE A 592 5.23 17.46 12.43
CA PHE A 592 6.28 16.93 11.57
C PHE A 592 7.64 17.19 12.19
N GLU A 593 8.56 16.24 12.00
CA GLU A 593 9.96 16.37 12.38
C GLU A 593 10.85 16.02 11.18
N LEU A 594 11.90 16.78 11.00
CA LEU A 594 12.97 16.44 10.06
C LEU A 594 14.06 15.68 10.81
N LEU A 595 14.25 14.43 10.44
CA LEU A 595 15.32 13.60 10.96
C LEU A 595 16.57 13.71 10.07
N VAL A 596 17.74 13.62 10.69
CA VAL A 596 19.04 13.51 10.02
C VAL A 596 19.77 12.27 10.52
N ARG A 597 20.26 11.43 9.59
CA ARG A 597 21.03 10.22 9.93
C ARG A 597 22.42 10.63 10.42
N ARG A 598 22.87 10.02 11.53
CA ARG A 598 24.22 10.17 12.05
C ARG A 598 25.26 9.38 11.28
#